data_ee2493eae3ecb76ee8ed77bb34c3b244
#
_entry.id   ee2493eae3ecb76ee8ed77bb34c3b244
#
_cell.length_a   1.000
_cell.length_b   1.000
_cell.length_c   1.000
_cell.angle_alpha   90.00
_cell.angle_beta   90.00
_cell.angle_gamma   90.00
#
_symmetry.space_group_name_H-M   'P 1'
#
loop_
_entity.id
_entity.type
_entity.pdbx_description
1 polymer ?
#
loop_
_entity_poly.entity_id
_entity_poly.type
_entity_poly.pdbx_seq_one_letter_code
_entity_poly.pdbx_strand_id
1 'polypeptide(L)'
;MAPIVCLNSAIGANNAAYNGDCYEVLRQLPSASVGHCVYSPPFGDLFVYSDSAADMGNSASDDDFFAHYDFMARELLRVMMPGRVVAVHCSDLPTRKWKDGFIGLKPFSDQLREAHERAGFIFYRRVTIWKCPVVEQGRTHARNLLYGELCKDSAMSAPGLPDYLLIFRVPGDNAEPIRHTPEEFPLSQWQEWASPVWMTINQTNVLGGQLAQRQAREQADERHVCPLQLDVIRRSVVMWSNPGDVVLSPFMGIGSEGYVSLKEGRRFIGIELKESYWRQAVKHLSSIEAQTSMFSSAAE
;
A
#
# COMPACT_ATOMS: atom_id res chain seq x y z
N MET A 1 0.83 26.82 -8.65
CA MET A 1 2.04 25.97 -8.51
C MET A 1 2.65 25.75 -9.87
N ALA A 2 3.99 25.68 -9.96
CA ALA A 2 4.64 25.19 -11.17
C ALA A 2 4.22 23.73 -11.44
N PRO A 3 4.14 23.30 -12.72
CA PRO A 3 3.82 21.91 -13.02
C PRO A 3 4.90 20.97 -12.46
N ILE A 4 4.47 19.84 -11.91
CA ILE A 4 5.38 18.81 -11.38
C ILE A 4 6.13 18.18 -12.55
N VAL A 5 7.45 18.12 -12.44
CA VAL A 5 8.32 17.48 -13.44
C VAL A 5 8.27 15.97 -13.24
N CYS A 6 7.74 15.25 -14.20
CA CYS A 6 7.59 13.79 -14.23
C CYS A 6 7.54 13.31 -15.68
N LEU A 7 7.52 12.01 -15.90
CA LEU A 7 7.44 11.44 -17.26
C LEU A 7 6.08 11.73 -17.92
N ASN A 8 5.01 11.47 -17.18
CA ASN A 8 3.63 11.75 -17.60
C ASN A 8 2.79 12.14 -16.38
N SER A 9 1.69 12.85 -16.59
CA SER A 9 0.72 13.16 -15.54
C SER A 9 -0.71 13.13 -16.07
N ALA A 10 -1.64 12.72 -15.20
CA ALA A 10 -3.08 12.80 -15.44
C ALA A 10 -3.72 13.48 -14.22
N ILE A 11 -4.39 14.58 -14.44
CA ILE A 11 -5.00 15.40 -13.40
C ILE A 11 -6.52 15.36 -13.62
N GLY A 12 -7.24 14.81 -12.65
CA GLY A 12 -8.70 14.83 -12.58
C GLY A 12 -9.20 15.97 -11.70
N ALA A 13 -10.49 16.00 -11.41
CA ALA A 13 -11.09 17.00 -10.52
C ALA A 13 -10.63 16.79 -9.05
N ASN A 14 -10.52 15.54 -8.61
CA ASN A 14 -10.17 15.16 -7.25
C ASN A 14 -8.93 14.25 -7.16
N ASN A 15 -8.23 14.04 -8.25
CA ASN A 15 -7.03 13.19 -8.26
C ASN A 15 -5.91 13.77 -9.13
N ALA A 16 -4.67 13.35 -8.79
CA ALA A 16 -3.48 13.58 -9.60
C ALA A 16 -2.66 12.28 -9.62
N ALA A 17 -2.41 11.75 -10.81
CA ALA A 17 -1.60 10.57 -11.04
C ALA A 17 -0.33 10.94 -11.79
N TYR A 18 0.83 10.75 -11.17
CA TYR A 18 2.14 11.07 -11.72
C TYR A 18 2.89 9.79 -12.12
N ASN A 19 3.39 9.76 -13.35
CA ASN A 19 4.29 8.70 -13.80
C ASN A 19 5.73 9.18 -13.59
N GLY A 20 6.45 8.57 -12.66
CA GLY A 20 7.82 8.96 -12.33
C GLY A 20 8.32 8.34 -11.05
N ASP A 21 9.55 8.68 -10.71
CA ASP A 21 10.19 8.30 -9.45
C ASP A 21 9.48 8.97 -8.27
N CYS A 22 9.18 8.19 -7.22
CA CYS A 22 8.41 8.67 -6.08
C CYS A 22 9.14 9.76 -5.30
N TYR A 23 10.47 9.62 -5.11
CA TYR A 23 11.28 10.63 -4.42
C TYR A 23 11.29 11.95 -5.19
N GLU A 24 11.52 11.90 -6.51
CA GLU A 24 11.57 13.10 -7.35
C GLU A 24 10.20 13.83 -7.42
N VAL A 25 9.09 13.11 -7.43
CA VAL A 25 7.77 13.73 -7.39
C VAL A 25 7.45 14.29 -6.01
N LEU A 26 7.73 13.54 -4.92
CA LEU A 26 7.49 13.99 -3.55
C LEU A 26 8.20 15.30 -3.24
N ARG A 27 9.45 15.48 -3.68
CA ARG A 27 10.22 16.73 -3.48
C ARG A 27 9.52 17.98 -4.03
N GLN A 28 8.65 17.83 -5.00
CA GLN A 28 7.94 18.92 -5.65
C GLN A 28 6.57 19.19 -5.00
N LEU A 29 6.09 18.29 -4.14
CA LEU A 29 4.85 18.52 -3.39
C LEU A 29 5.09 19.51 -2.24
N PRO A 30 4.09 20.34 -1.90
CA PRO A 30 4.19 21.24 -0.75
C PRO A 30 4.37 20.49 0.57
N SER A 31 5.12 21.08 1.49
CA SER A 31 5.20 20.58 2.86
C SER A 31 3.82 20.64 3.54
N ALA A 32 3.55 19.69 4.45
CA ALA A 32 2.34 19.64 5.25
C ALA A 32 1.04 19.79 4.43
N SER A 33 0.94 19.11 3.29
CA SER A 33 -0.19 19.20 2.35
C SER A 33 -0.99 17.90 2.23
N VAL A 34 -0.51 16.80 2.82
CA VAL A 34 -1.12 15.46 2.72
C VAL A 34 -1.74 15.08 4.06
N GLY A 35 -3.04 14.76 4.05
CA GLY A 35 -3.79 14.40 5.25
C GLY A 35 -3.62 12.94 5.68
N HIS A 36 -3.41 12.02 4.72
CA HIS A 36 -3.20 10.59 4.98
C HIS A 36 -2.33 9.97 3.90
N CYS A 37 -1.59 8.94 4.26
CA CYS A 37 -0.85 8.14 3.29
C CYS A 37 -1.09 6.66 3.55
N VAL A 38 -1.42 5.90 2.50
CA VAL A 38 -1.56 4.45 2.56
C VAL A 38 -0.96 3.83 1.31
N TYR A 39 -0.11 2.82 1.49
CA TYR A 39 0.57 2.15 0.38
C TYR A 39 1.17 0.80 0.77
N SER A 40 1.54 0.04 -0.24
CA SER A 40 2.39 -1.14 -0.13
C SER A 40 3.69 -0.85 -0.89
N PRO A 41 4.86 -0.84 -0.23
CA PRO A 41 6.13 -0.62 -0.93
C PRO A 41 6.48 -1.81 -1.82
N PRO A 42 7.37 -1.67 -2.80
CA PRO A 42 7.93 -2.82 -3.49
C PRO A 42 8.61 -3.75 -2.48
N PHE A 43 8.44 -5.06 -2.67
CA PHE A 43 8.95 -6.09 -1.76
C PHE A 43 10.42 -6.43 -2.06
N GLY A 44 11.31 -5.45 -2.01
CA GLY A 44 12.75 -5.63 -2.23
C GLY A 44 13.04 -6.44 -3.50
N ASP A 45 13.93 -7.42 -3.39
CA ASP A 45 14.36 -8.27 -4.51
C ASP A 45 13.38 -9.40 -4.92
N LEU A 46 12.15 -9.41 -4.37
CA LEU A 46 11.13 -10.41 -4.75
C LEU A 46 10.57 -10.16 -6.15
N PHE A 47 10.45 -8.91 -6.57
CA PHE A 47 9.86 -8.53 -7.83
C PHE A 47 10.62 -7.34 -8.44
N VAL A 48 11.05 -7.50 -9.68
CA VAL A 48 11.52 -6.41 -10.54
C VAL A 48 10.29 -5.87 -11.26
N TYR A 49 9.99 -4.58 -11.07
CA TYR A 49 8.80 -3.95 -11.63
C TYR A 49 9.08 -3.23 -12.95
N SER A 50 10.30 -2.78 -13.16
CA SER A 50 10.75 -2.11 -14.40
C SER A 50 12.26 -2.26 -14.60
N ASP A 51 12.75 -1.95 -15.80
CA ASP A 51 14.20 -1.91 -16.12
C ASP A 51 14.86 -0.58 -15.70
N SER A 52 14.14 0.31 -14.99
CA SER A 52 14.66 1.60 -14.57
C SER A 52 15.62 1.47 -13.40
N ALA A 53 16.72 2.21 -13.41
CA ALA A 53 17.64 2.34 -12.27
C ALA A 53 16.98 3.03 -11.05
N ALA A 54 15.86 3.73 -11.24
CA ALA A 54 15.06 4.35 -10.18
C ALA A 54 14.07 3.34 -9.53
N ASP A 55 13.93 2.14 -10.09
CA ASP A 55 13.09 1.09 -9.49
C ASP A 55 13.79 0.49 -8.28
N MET A 56 13.26 0.75 -7.09
CA MET A 56 13.78 0.19 -5.84
C MET A 56 13.77 -1.35 -5.83
N GLY A 57 12.88 -1.99 -6.62
CA GLY A 57 12.87 -3.44 -6.82
C GLY A 57 14.11 -3.97 -7.55
N ASN A 58 14.90 -3.10 -8.19
CA ASN A 58 16.17 -3.44 -8.87
C ASN A 58 17.39 -3.27 -7.96
N SER A 59 17.22 -2.93 -6.68
CA SER A 59 18.31 -2.78 -5.74
C SER A 59 19.15 -4.07 -5.65
N ALA A 60 20.46 -3.95 -5.66
CA ALA A 60 21.36 -5.10 -5.64
C ALA A 60 21.36 -5.82 -4.29
N SER A 61 20.97 -5.12 -3.23
CA SER A 61 20.90 -5.62 -1.85
C SER A 61 19.75 -4.98 -1.08
N ASP A 62 19.40 -5.57 0.07
CA ASP A 62 18.45 -4.97 1.01
C ASP A 62 18.96 -3.60 1.53
N ASP A 63 20.27 -3.45 1.70
CA ASP A 63 20.89 -2.19 2.15
C ASP A 63 20.72 -1.08 1.10
N ASP A 64 20.91 -1.38 -0.18
CA ASP A 64 20.69 -0.43 -1.27
C ASP A 64 19.21 -0.03 -1.35
N PHE A 65 18.31 -1.00 -1.20
CA PHE A 65 16.88 -0.73 -1.17
C PHE A 65 16.53 0.26 -0.04
N PHE A 66 16.99 -0.01 1.18
CA PHE A 66 16.67 0.85 2.32
C PHE A 66 17.40 2.20 2.27
N ALA A 67 18.56 2.29 1.64
CA ALA A 67 19.21 3.57 1.39
C ALA A 67 18.35 4.49 0.49
N HIS A 68 17.77 3.96 -0.58
CA HIS A 68 16.83 4.70 -1.43
C HIS A 68 15.51 4.99 -0.72
N TYR A 69 15.00 4.01 0.01
CA TYR A 69 13.75 4.14 0.77
C TYR A 69 13.81 5.22 1.84
N ASP A 70 14.96 5.40 2.51
CA ASP A 70 15.19 6.44 3.51
C ASP A 70 15.03 7.85 2.91
N PHE A 71 15.46 8.09 1.66
CA PHE A 71 15.23 9.38 0.99
C PHE A 71 13.73 9.63 0.76
N MET A 72 13.03 8.64 0.25
CA MET A 72 11.57 8.71 0.07
C MET A 72 10.84 8.95 1.39
N ALA A 73 11.20 8.22 2.45
CA ALA A 73 10.56 8.33 3.75
C ALA A 73 10.74 9.74 4.39
N ARG A 74 11.87 10.39 4.19
CA ARG A 74 12.10 11.77 4.66
C ARG A 74 11.24 12.77 3.90
N GLU A 75 11.12 12.65 2.59
CA GLU A 75 10.24 13.50 1.80
C GLU A 75 8.76 13.22 2.11
N LEU A 76 8.40 11.95 2.36
CA LEU A 76 7.08 11.59 2.84
C LEU A 76 6.76 12.30 4.17
N LEU A 77 7.68 12.29 5.13
CA LEU A 77 7.50 13.01 6.39
C LEU A 77 7.27 14.51 6.17
N ARG A 78 8.02 15.13 5.27
CA ARG A 78 7.92 16.56 4.95
C ARG A 78 6.55 16.95 4.37
N VAL A 79 6.00 16.12 3.47
CA VAL A 79 4.73 16.42 2.80
C VAL A 79 3.51 16.11 3.66
N MET A 80 3.64 15.22 4.64
CA MET A 80 2.56 14.90 5.56
C MET A 80 2.26 16.03 6.53
N MET A 81 1.00 16.24 6.84
CA MET A 81 0.55 17.19 7.87
C MET A 81 0.95 16.67 9.27
N PRO A 82 1.39 17.55 10.19
CA PRO A 82 1.70 17.18 11.59
C PRO A 82 0.52 16.44 12.26
N GLY A 83 0.84 15.45 13.11
CA GLY A 83 -0.15 14.66 13.85
C GLY A 83 -0.98 13.67 13.03
N ARG A 84 -0.79 13.64 11.71
CA ARG A 84 -1.50 12.73 10.79
C ARG A 84 -0.82 11.35 10.72
N VAL A 85 -1.45 10.43 9.99
CA VAL A 85 -1.13 9.00 9.98
C VAL A 85 -0.64 8.54 8.61
N VAL A 86 0.40 7.71 8.63
CA VAL A 86 0.88 6.93 7.48
C VAL A 86 0.65 5.45 7.79
N ALA A 87 0.07 4.73 6.85
CA ALA A 87 -0.21 3.30 6.93
C ALA A 87 0.53 2.55 5.83
N VAL A 88 1.43 1.63 6.22
CA VAL A 88 2.28 0.87 5.30
C VAL A 88 1.92 -0.60 5.37
N HIS A 89 1.38 -1.13 4.28
CA HIS A 89 1.09 -2.55 4.16
C HIS A 89 2.35 -3.32 3.75
N CYS A 90 2.64 -4.41 4.43
CA CYS A 90 3.78 -5.27 4.13
C CYS A 90 3.56 -6.70 4.64
N SER A 91 4.51 -7.57 4.34
CA SER A 91 4.66 -8.90 4.92
C SER A 91 6.14 -9.19 5.10
N ASP A 92 6.50 -10.08 6.01
CA ASP A 92 7.87 -10.60 6.07
C ASP A 92 8.12 -11.53 4.89
N LEU A 93 9.39 -11.64 4.47
CA LEU A 93 9.76 -12.29 3.22
C LEU A 93 10.37 -13.65 3.47
N PRO A 94 9.80 -14.75 2.89
CA PRO A 94 10.40 -16.06 3.03
C PRO A 94 11.75 -16.14 2.31
N THR A 95 12.76 -16.68 2.99
CA THR A 95 14.07 -16.94 2.40
C THR A 95 14.08 -18.22 1.57
N ARG A 96 15.00 -18.28 0.63
CA ARG A 96 15.21 -19.44 -0.25
C ARG A 96 16.59 -20.02 -0.01
N LYS A 97 16.68 -21.31 0.33
CA LYS A 97 17.96 -21.99 0.65
C LYS A 97 19.03 -21.79 -0.43
N TRP A 98 18.64 -21.80 -1.70
CA TRP A 98 19.59 -21.65 -2.82
C TRP A 98 20.10 -20.21 -3.01
N LYS A 99 19.35 -19.20 -2.53
CA LYS A 99 19.71 -17.80 -2.64
C LYS A 99 20.28 -17.25 -1.33
N ASP A 100 19.58 -17.53 -0.22
CA ASP A 100 19.85 -16.93 1.10
C ASP A 100 20.68 -17.85 2.00
N GLY A 101 20.92 -19.12 1.59
CA GLY A 101 21.69 -20.13 2.34
C GLY A 101 20.89 -20.84 3.45
N PHE A 102 19.73 -20.35 3.83
CA PHE A 102 18.87 -20.91 4.89
C PHE A 102 17.39 -20.82 4.54
N ILE A 103 16.55 -21.52 5.30
CA ILE A 103 15.10 -21.43 5.25
C ILE A 103 14.64 -20.66 6.49
N GLY A 104 13.92 -19.56 6.31
CA GLY A 104 13.45 -18.69 7.38
C GLY A 104 12.71 -17.48 6.81
N LEU A 105 12.77 -16.36 7.52
CA LEU A 105 12.16 -15.10 7.11
C LEU A 105 13.19 -13.96 7.16
N LYS A 106 13.10 -13.04 6.23
CA LYS A 106 13.67 -11.71 6.33
C LYS A 106 12.64 -10.82 7.05
N PRO A 107 13.02 -10.10 8.12
CA PRO A 107 12.10 -9.27 8.90
C PRO A 107 11.81 -7.94 8.19
N PHE A 108 11.25 -8.00 6.99
CA PHE A 108 11.01 -6.82 6.14
C PHE A 108 10.10 -5.81 6.81
N SER A 109 9.10 -6.27 7.57
CA SER A 109 8.22 -5.40 8.33
C SER A 109 8.95 -4.59 9.40
N ASP A 110 9.96 -5.18 10.08
CA ASP A 110 10.76 -4.48 11.07
C ASP A 110 11.76 -3.52 10.40
N GLN A 111 12.35 -3.91 9.28
CA GLN A 111 13.23 -3.02 8.50
C GLN A 111 12.49 -1.77 7.99
N LEU A 112 11.24 -1.92 7.52
CA LEU A 112 10.38 -0.79 7.15
C LEU A 112 10.06 0.10 8.36
N ARG A 113 9.77 -0.50 9.52
CA ARG A 113 9.56 0.24 10.76
C ARG A 113 10.79 1.09 11.10
N GLU A 114 11.97 0.50 11.07
CA GLU A 114 13.22 1.20 11.36
C GLU A 114 13.52 2.33 10.37
N ALA A 115 13.26 2.12 9.08
CA ALA A 115 13.43 3.15 8.06
C ALA A 115 12.53 4.37 8.33
N HIS A 116 11.27 4.15 8.71
CA HIS A 116 10.36 5.25 9.06
C HIS A 116 10.80 5.96 10.36
N GLU A 117 11.23 5.21 11.38
CA GLU A 117 11.74 5.81 12.62
C GLU A 117 13.01 6.62 12.36
N ARG A 118 13.95 6.15 11.51
CA ARG A 118 15.12 6.93 11.06
C ARG A 118 14.75 8.21 10.31
N ALA A 119 13.65 8.17 9.53
CA ALA A 119 13.13 9.37 8.87
C ALA A 119 12.47 10.38 9.81
N GLY A 120 12.11 9.97 11.05
CA GLY A 120 11.52 10.81 12.07
C GLY A 120 10.05 10.54 12.36
N PHE A 121 9.45 9.52 11.79
CA PHE A 121 8.10 9.08 12.14
C PHE A 121 8.07 8.42 13.53
N ILE A 122 6.91 8.44 14.16
CA ILE A 122 6.65 7.72 15.42
C ILE A 122 5.93 6.42 15.07
N PHE A 123 6.55 5.27 15.33
CA PHE A 123 5.85 3.99 15.21
C PHE A 123 4.72 3.92 16.24
N TYR A 124 3.51 3.75 15.76
CA TYR A 124 2.33 3.87 16.62
C TYR A 124 1.66 2.53 16.90
N ARG A 125 1.39 1.73 15.86
CA ARG A 125 0.72 0.42 15.98
C ARG A 125 1.11 -0.48 14.80
N ARG A 126 0.84 -1.78 15.00
CA ARG A 126 0.87 -2.80 13.96
C ARG A 126 -0.47 -3.54 14.00
N VAL A 127 -1.15 -3.63 12.87
CA VAL A 127 -2.29 -4.53 12.69
C VAL A 127 -1.81 -5.77 11.96
N THR A 128 -2.21 -6.94 12.44
CA THR A 128 -1.98 -8.21 11.76
C THR A 128 -3.19 -8.53 10.88
N ILE A 129 -2.96 -8.75 9.59
CA ILE A 129 -3.99 -9.14 8.63
C ILE A 129 -3.91 -10.64 8.44
N TRP A 130 -4.96 -11.33 8.89
CA TRP A 130 -5.03 -12.78 8.77
C TRP A 130 -5.15 -13.21 7.30
N LYS A 131 -4.42 -14.29 6.95
CA LYS A 131 -4.53 -14.98 5.65
C LYS A 131 -4.85 -16.44 5.85
N CYS A 132 -5.70 -17.00 4.98
CA CYS A 132 -6.03 -18.42 5.02
C CYS A 132 -4.80 -19.26 4.60
N PRO A 133 -4.25 -20.11 5.45
CA PRO A 133 -3.06 -20.90 5.13
C PRO A 133 -3.28 -21.90 3.98
N VAL A 134 -4.52 -22.36 3.77
CA VAL A 134 -4.87 -23.26 2.66
C VAL A 134 -4.80 -22.50 1.32
N VAL A 135 -5.34 -21.28 1.27
CA VAL A 135 -5.26 -20.41 0.08
C VAL A 135 -3.82 -20.01 -0.20
N GLU A 136 -3.07 -19.69 0.86
CA GLU A 136 -1.65 -19.33 0.75
C GLU A 136 -0.81 -20.49 0.22
N GLN A 137 -1.03 -21.72 0.73
CA GLN A 137 -0.36 -22.92 0.26
C GLN A 137 -0.67 -23.18 -1.23
N GLY A 138 -1.95 -23.07 -1.63
CA GLY A 138 -2.35 -23.24 -3.04
C GLY A 138 -1.73 -22.20 -3.99
N ARG A 139 -1.47 -20.98 -3.48
CA ARG A 139 -0.86 -19.89 -4.25
C ARG A 139 0.65 -19.98 -4.35
N THR A 140 1.31 -20.30 -3.23
CA THR A 140 2.78 -20.25 -3.09
C THR A 140 3.44 -21.61 -3.27
N HIS A 141 2.67 -22.69 -3.19
CA HIS A 141 3.16 -24.09 -3.12
C HIS A 141 4.16 -24.32 -1.95
N ALA A 142 4.00 -23.54 -0.87
CA ALA A 142 4.85 -23.61 0.31
C ALA A 142 4.69 -24.97 1.01
N ARG A 143 5.77 -25.76 1.01
CA ARG A 143 5.75 -27.14 1.55
C ARG A 143 5.54 -27.19 3.06
N ASN A 144 6.07 -26.21 3.78
CA ASN A 144 5.91 -26.08 5.24
C ASN A 144 4.45 -25.86 5.70
N LEU A 145 3.54 -25.54 4.79
CA LEU A 145 2.09 -25.45 5.04
C LEU A 145 1.34 -26.77 4.75
N LEU A 146 2.03 -27.81 4.32
CA LEU A 146 1.40 -29.10 4.04
C LEU A 146 1.31 -29.96 5.31
N TYR A 147 0.13 -30.51 5.58
CA TYR A 147 -0.08 -31.46 6.68
C TYR A 147 0.88 -32.67 6.58
N GLY A 148 1.20 -33.13 5.36
CA GLY A 148 2.16 -34.20 5.15
C GLY A 148 3.60 -33.87 5.60
N GLU A 149 4.01 -32.60 5.60
CA GLU A 149 5.32 -32.20 6.16
C GLU A 149 5.27 -32.20 7.69
N LEU A 150 4.16 -31.74 8.30
CA LEU A 150 3.95 -31.86 9.75
C LEU A 150 4.09 -33.34 10.24
N CYS A 151 3.52 -34.27 9.46
CA CYS A 151 3.59 -35.71 9.82
C CYS A 151 4.97 -36.34 9.63
N LYS A 152 5.82 -35.79 8.75
CA LYS A 152 7.17 -36.27 8.50
C LYS A 152 8.18 -35.71 9.49
N ASP A 153 8.18 -34.39 9.62
CA ASP A 153 9.05 -33.62 10.51
C ASP A 153 8.38 -32.30 10.87
N SER A 154 7.77 -32.26 12.05
CA SER A 154 7.05 -31.06 12.51
C SER A 154 7.95 -29.84 12.70
N ALA A 155 9.26 -30.02 12.84
CA ALA A 155 10.23 -28.93 12.91
C ALA A 155 10.33 -28.16 11.57
N MET A 156 9.91 -28.77 10.47
CA MET A 156 9.86 -28.16 9.15
C MET A 156 8.49 -27.57 8.81
N SER A 157 7.49 -27.76 9.67
CA SER A 157 6.17 -27.16 9.54
C SER A 157 6.17 -25.75 10.13
N ALA A 158 5.43 -24.83 9.49
CA ALA A 158 5.29 -23.47 9.98
C ALA A 158 3.84 -22.96 9.78
N PRO A 159 3.38 -22.01 10.60
CA PRO A 159 2.12 -21.32 10.34
C PRO A 159 2.19 -20.48 9.04
N GLY A 160 1.04 -20.13 8.48
CA GLY A 160 0.94 -19.20 7.36
C GLY A 160 1.47 -17.81 7.74
N LEU A 161 1.98 -17.08 6.75
CA LEU A 161 2.46 -15.71 6.94
C LEU A 161 1.30 -14.73 6.90
N PRO A 162 1.13 -13.89 7.92
CA PRO A 162 0.18 -12.79 7.85
C PRO A 162 0.73 -11.65 6.99
N ASP A 163 -0.13 -10.73 6.59
CA ASP A 163 0.30 -9.39 6.24
C ASP A 163 0.21 -8.46 7.45
N TYR A 164 0.89 -7.34 7.38
CA TYR A 164 0.88 -6.31 8.41
C TYR A 164 0.47 -4.98 7.83
N LEU A 165 -0.23 -4.18 8.62
CA LEU A 165 -0.38 -2.75 8.40
C LEU A 165 0.39 -2.04 9.51
N LEU A 166 1.54 -1.47 9.16
CA LEU A 166 2.35 -0.66 10.06
C LEU A 166 1.78 0.75 10.08
N ILE A 167 1.52 1.27 11.25
CA ILE A 167 0.88 2.57 11.44
C ILE A 167 1.87 3.51 12.11
N PHE A 168 2.15 4.62 11.45
CA PHE A 168 3.05 5.65 11.92
C PHE A 168 2.31 6.97 12.10
N ARG A 169 2.76 7.76 13.08
CA ARG A 169 2.30 9.14 13.26
C ARG A 169 3.39 10.12 12.85
N VAL A 170 2.96 11.18 12.22
CA VAL A 170 3.80 12.35 11.97
C VAL A 170 3.94 13.12 13.29
N PRO A 171 5.16 13.52 13.74
CA PRO A 171 5.32 14.35 14.91
C PRO A 171 4.56 15.67 14.83
N GLY A 172 4.18 16.20 15.98
CA GLY A 172 3.42 17.45 16.12
C GLY A 172 1.93 17.24 16.35
N ASP A 173 1.24 18.35 16.54
CA ASP A 173 -0.20 18.37 16.83
C ASP A 173 -1.02 18.37 15.55
N ASN A 174 -2.15 17.64 15.57
CA ASN A 174 -3.10 17.66 14.49
C ASN A 174 -4.02 18.88 14.59
N ALA A 175 -3.74 19.90 13.79
CA ALA A 175 -4.54 21.12 13.76
C ALA A 175 -5.96 20.90 13.23
N GLU A 176 -6.15 19.85 12.41
CA GLU A 176 -7.44 19.47 11.84
C GLU A 176 -7.83 18.06 12.30
N PRO A 177 -8.43 17.89 13.50
CA PRO A 177 -8.78 16.59 14.04
C PRO A 177 -9.68 15.78 13.10
N ILE A 178 -9.37 14.50 12.96
CA ILE A 178 -10.21 13.56 12.22
C ILE A 178 -11.40 13.22 13.11
N ARG A 179 -12.61 13.45 12.61
CA ARG A 179 -13.85 13.28 13.37
C ARG A 179 -14.81 12.35 12.64
N HIS A 180 -15.48 11.52 13.41
CA HIS A 180 -16.53 10.63 12.94
C HIS A 180 -17.78 10.82 13.79
N THR A 181 -18.95 10.80 13.17
CA THR A 181 -20.20 10.68 13.91
C THR A 181 -20.56 9.20 14.09
N PRO A 182 -21.39 8.85 15.12
CA PRO A 182 -21.85 7.48 15.29
C PRO A 182 -22.62 6.91 14.10
N GLU A 183 -23.23 7.77 13.29
CA GLU A 183 -23.97 7.42 12.08
C GLU A 183 -23.01 7.06 10.92
N GLU A 184 -21.94 7.84 10.74
CA GLU A 184 -20.92 7.63 9.69
C GLU A 184 -19.99 6.45 10.01
N PHE A 185 -19.69 6.27 11.30
CA PHE A 185 -18.79 5.24 11.79
C PHE A 185 -19.37 4.56 13.05
N PRO A 186 -20.32 3.62 12.88
CA PRO A 186 -21.01 2.97 13.99
C PRO A 186 -20.08 2.25 14.96
N LEU A 187 -20.48 2.18 16.24
CA LEU A 187 -19.72 1.51 17.31
C LEU A 187 -19.34 0.06 16.94
N SER A 188 -20.25 -0.69 16.33
CA SER A 188 -19.99 -2.07 15.90
C SER A 188 -18.88 -2.17 14.85
N GLN A 189 -18.84 -1.23 13.91
CA GLN A 189 -17.78 -1.14 12.90
C GLN A 189 -16.44 -0.77 13.56
N TRP A 190 -16.46 0.19 14.51
CA TRP A 190 -15.27 0.55 15.27
C TRP A 190 -14.73 -0.63 16.08
N GLN A 191 -15.58 -1.39 16.76
CA GLN A 191 -15.17 -2.57 17.53
C GLN A 191 -14.47 -3.64 16.67
N GLU A 192 -14.95 -3.85 15.44
CA GLU A 192 -14.32 -4.75 14.48
C GLU A 192 -12.96 -4.21 13.99
N TRP A 193 -12.91 -2.93 13.61
CA TRP A 193 -11.73 -2.34 12.99
C TRP A 193 -10.63 -1.95 13.99
N ALA A 194 -11.01 -1.74 15.26
CA ALA A 194 -10.06 -1.52 16.35
C ALA A 194 -9.33 -2.81 16.81
N SER A 195 -9.74 -3.98 16.29
CA SER A 195 -9.04 -5.24 16.59
C SER A 195 -7.59 -5.19 16.10
N PRO A 196 -6.61 -5.68 16.91
CA PRO A 196 -5.21 -5.76 16.48
C PRO A 196 -4.97 -6.83 15.41
N VAL A 197 -5.96 -7.71 15.19
CA VAL A 197 -5.94 -8.74 14.13
C VAL A 197 -7.19 -8.59 13.28
N TRP A 198 -7.00 -8.28 12.01
CA TRP A 198 -8.10 -8.18 11.05
C TRP A 198 -8.34 -9.53 10.37
N MET A 199 -9.36 -10.24 10.83
CA MET A 199 -9.73 -11.56 10.33
C MET A 199 -10.76 -11.51 9.20
N THR A 200 -11.43 -10.39 9.00
CA THR A 200 -12.56 -10.21 8.07
C THR A 200 -12.16 -9.54 6.74
N ILE A 201 -10.86 -9.43 6.48
CA ILE A 201 -10.38 -8.92 5.18
C ILE A 201 -10.63 -9.96 4.09
N ASN A 202 -11.38 -9.56 3.06
CA ASN A 202 -11.57 -10.41 1.88
C ASN A 202 -10.32 -10.34 0.98
N GLN A 203 -9.54 -11.42 0.97
CA GLN A 203 -8.28 -11.52 0.21
C GLN A 203 -8.47 -11.40 -1.31
N THR A 204 -9.67 -11.63 -1.82
CA THR A 204 -9.98 -11.55 -3.26
C THR A 204 -10.60 -10.22 -3.67
N ASN A 205 -10.93 -9.36 -2.70
CA ASN A 205 -11.46 -8.02 -2.95
C ASN A 205 -10.33 -7.05 -3.34
N VAL A 206 -9.90 -7.14 -4.59
CA VAL A 206 -8.83 -6.32 -5.18
C VAL A 206 -9.33 -5.61 -6.43
N LEU A 207 -8.71 -4.48 -6.76
CA LEU A 207 -9.07 -3.72 -7.95
C LEU A 207 -8.83 -4.56 -9.22
N GLY A 208 -9.81 -4.55 -10.14
CA GLY A 208 -9.78 -5.37 -11.36
C GLY A 208 -10.20 -6.82 -11.18
N GLY A 209 -10.38 -7.30 -9.94
CA GLY A 209 -10.87 -8.64 -9.62
C GLY A 209 -10.00 -9.79 -10.16
N GLN A 210 -10.54 -11.01 -10.14
CA GLN A 210 -9.83 -12.21 -10.62
C GLN A 210 -9.56 -12.20 -12.15
N LEU A 211 -10.33 -11.43 -12.91
CA LEU A 211 -10.14 -11.30 -14.36
C LEU A 211 -8.84 -10.54 -14.70
N ALA A 212 -8.54 -9.46 -13.97
CA ALA A 212 -7.27 -8.74 -14.14
C ALA A 212 -6.07 -9.62 -13.77
N GLN A 213 -6.21 -10.45 -12.72
CA GLN A 213 -5.18 -11.43 -12.35
C GLN A 213 -5.00 -12.53 -13.41
N ARG A 214 -6.07 -12.91 -14.15
CA ARG A 214 -5.95 -13.88 -15.24
C ARG A 214 -5.35 -13.27 -16.50
N GLN A 215 -5.74 -12.06 -16.87
CA GLN A 215 -5.18 -11.33 -18.02
C GLN A 215 -3.71 -10.97 -17.79
N ALA A 216 -3.35 -10.59 -16.56
CA ALA A 216 -1.95 -10.38 -16.16
C ALA A 216 -1.09 -11.65 -16.23
N ARG A 217 -1.68 -12.85 -16.18
CA ARG A 217 -0.97 -14.12 -16.39
C ARG A 217 -0.63 -14.41 -17.84
N GLU A 218 -1.33 -13.79 -18.80
CA GLU A 218 -1.11 -13.99 -20.23
C GLU A 218 0.03 -13.08 -20.77
N GLN A 219 0.28 -11.95 -20.12
CA GLN A 219 1.41 -11.08 -20.43
C GLN A 219 2.53 -11.31 -19.40
N ALA A 220 3.69 -11.77 -19.85
CA ALA A 220 4.82 -12.19 -18.99
C ALA A 220 5.29 -11.08 -18.02
N ASP A 221 5.06 -9.82 -18.36
CA ASP A 221 5.47 -8.62 -17.63
C ASP A 221 4.46 -8.21 -16.53
N GLU A 222 3.23 -8.71 -16.58
CA GLU A 222 2.16 -8.35 -15.64
C GLU A 222 1.88 -9.42 -14.56
N ARG A 223 2.70 -10.47 -14.49
CA ARG A 223 2.52 -11.60 -13.55
C ARG A 223 2.65 -11.23 -12.08
N HIS A 224 3.12 -10.04 -11.78
CA HIS A 224 3.49 -9.59 -10.43
C HIS A 224 2.58 -8.51 -9.87
N VAL A 225 1.45 -8.21 -10.51
CA VAL A 225 0.46 -7.28 -9.94
C VAL A 225 -0.21 -7.95 -8.75
N CYS A 226 0.16 -7.50 -7.55
CA CYS A 226 -0.49 -7.88 -6.29
C CYS A 226 -1.14 -6.62 -5.70
N PRO A 227 -2.30 -6.18 -6.21
CA PRO A 227 -2.95 -4.99 -5.69
C PRO A 227 -3.36 -5.21 -4.24
N LEU A 228 -3.21 -4.16 -3.42
CA LEU A 228 -3.65 -4.18 -2.03
C LEU A 228 -5.17 -4.37 -1.95
N GLN A 229 -5.63 -5.15 -0.97
CA GLN A 229 -7.05 -5.41 -0.76
C GLN A 229 -7.81 -4.10 -0.47
N LEU A 230 -8.91 -3.90 -1.18
CA LEU A 230 -9.74 -2.69 -1.04
C LEU A 230 -10.27 -2.49 0.38
N ASP A 231 -10.52 -3.60 1.11
CA ASP A 231 -10.97 -3.56 2.51
C ASP A 231 -9.89 -2.96 3.43
N VAL A 232 -8.60 -3.31 3.23
CA VAL A 232 -7.48 -2.76 4.00
C VAL A 232 -7.36 -1.27 3.77
N ILE A 233 -7.39 -0.86 2.49
CA ILE A 233 -7.30 0.55 2.09
C ILE A 233 -8.49 1.32 2.68
N ARG A 234 -9.72 0.78 2.55
CA ARG A 234 -10.93 1.44 3.05
C ARG A 234 -10.87 1.67 4.54
N ARG A 235 -10.48 0.67 5.34
CA ARG A 235 -10.31 0.83 6.78
C ARG A 235 -9.31 1.92 7.12
N SER A 236 -8.17 1.94 6.42
CA SER A 236 -7.13 2.95 6.61
C SER A 236 -7.63 4.36 6.28
N VAL A 237 -8.21 4.55 5.09
CA VAL A 237 -8.69 5.85 4.61
C VAL A 237 -9.81 6.38 5.50
N VAL A 238 -10.80 5.56 5.84
CA VAL A 238 -11.94 5.99 6.66
C VAL A 238 -11.50 6.34 8.07
N MET A 239 -10.70 5.48 8.74
CA MET A 239 -10.31 5.73 10.13
C MET A 239 -9.38 6.94 10.30
N TRP A 240 -8.53 7.25 9.32
CA TRP A 240 -7.42 8.18 9.52
C TRP A 240 -7.39 9.36 8.55
N SER A 241 -8.52 9.67 7.90
CA SER A 241 -8.68 10.91 7.11
C SER A 241 -10.09 11.47 7.20
N ASN A 242 -10.20 12.79 7.06
CA ASN A 242 -11.50 13.46 6.89
C ASN A 242 -11.96 13.39 5.41
N PRO A 243 -13.27 13.48 5.12
CA PRO A 243 -13.74 13.79 3.78
C PRO A 243 -13.05 15.04 3.22
N GLY A 244 -12.64 15.01 1.94
CA GLY A 244 -11.91 16.09 1.29
C GLY A 244 -10.40 16.14 1.58
N ASP A 245 -9.87 15.37 2.52
CA ASP A 245 -8.43 15.25 2.75
C ASP A 245 -7.70 14.69 1.51
N VAL A 246 -6.44 15.07 1.34
CA VAL A 246 -5.57 14.47 0.33
C VAL A 246 -4.99 13.17 0.88
N VAL A 247 -5.26 12.07 0.20
CA VAL A 247 -4.62 10.77 0.42
C VAL A 247 -3.51 10.58 -0.60
N LEU A 248 -2.34 10.14 -0.14
CA LEU A 248 -1.16 9.89 -0.98
C LEU A 248 -0.83 8.40 -1.06
N SER A 249 -0.44 7.93 -2.24
CA SER A 249 0.28 6.67 -2.41
C SER A 249 1.54 6.91 -3.24
N PRO A 250 2.76 6.75 -2.66
CA PRO A 250 4.02 6.88 -3.41
C PRO A 250 4.29 5.69 -4.34
N PHE A 251 3.53 4.60 -4.21
CA PHE A 251 3.62 3.38 -5.03
C PHE A 251 2.19 2.92 -5.38
N MET A 252 1.48 3.72 -6.20
CA MET A 252 0.05 3.50 -6.41
C MET A 252 -0.30 2.27 -7.27
N GLY A 253 0.68 1.66 -7.94
CA GLY A 253 0.43 0.53 -8.83
C GLY A 253 -0.68 0.81 -9.84
N ILE A 254 -1.70 -0.04 -9.85
CA ILE A 254 -2.88 0.13 -10.71
C ILE A 254 -3.96 1.05 -10.13
N GLY A 255 -3.67 1.75 -9.01
CA GLY A 255 -4.52 2.81 -8.46
C GLY A 255 -5.55 2.36 -7.43
N SER A 256 -5.33 1.25 -6.71
CA SER A 256 -6.27 0.73 -5.70
C SER A 256 -6.55 1.74 -4.58
N GLU A 257 -5.50 2.38 -4.06
CA GLU A 257 -5.58 3.39 -3.00
C GLU A 257 -6.37 4.62 -3.47
N GLY A 258 -6.13 5.05 -4.71
CA GLY A 258 -6.85 6.18 -5.31
C GLY A 258 -8.32 5.87 -5.57
N TYR A 259 -8.61 4.67 -6.08
CA TYR A 259 -9.98 4.21 -6.29
C TYR A 259 -10.81 4.27 -4.99
N VAL A 260 -10.27 3.74 -3.90
CA VAL A 260 -10.96 3.75 -2.60
C VAL A 260 -11.03 5.18 -2.04
N SER A 261 -9.96 5.96 -2.13
CA SER A 261 -9.94 7.35 -1.62
C SER A 261 -11.02 8.21 -2.28
N LEU A 262 -11.14 8.15 -3.60
CA LEU A 262 -12.17 8.88 -4.35
C LEU A 262 -13.58 8.38 -4.01
N LYS A 263 -13.76 7.06 -3.89
CA LYS A 263 -15.04 6.45 -3.51
C LYS A 263 -15.50 6.89 -2.12
N GLU A 264 -14.58 7.06 -1.19
CA GLU A 264 -14.85 7.51 0.19
C GLU A 264 -14.84 9.05 0.32
N GLY A 265 -14.85 9.81 -0.80
CA GLY A 265 -14.96 11.28 -0.81
C GLY A 265 -13.68 12.01 -0.42
N ARG A 266 -12.51 11.39 -0.58
CA ARG A 266 -11.19 12.01 -0.40
C ARG A 266 -10.64 12.44 -1.76
N ARG A 267 -9.65 13.33 -1.74
CA ARG A 267 -8.80 13.61 -2.91
C ARG A 267 -7.61 12.66 -2.92
N PHE A 268 -7.02 12.44 -4.07
CA PHE A 268 -5.92 11.48 -4.20
C PHE A 268 -4.72 12.03 -4.97
N ILE A 269 -3.52 11.73 -4.48
CA ILE A 269 -2.26 11.88 -5.23
C ILE A 269 -1.61 10.50 -5.29
N GLY A 270 -1.29 10.05 -6.50
CA GLY A 270 -0.60 8.76 -6.70
C GLY A 270 0.62 8.92 -7.57
N ILE A 271 1.66 8.15 -7.25
CA ILE A 271 2.92 8.11 -8.01
C ILE A 271 3.18 6.67 -8.41
N GLU A 272 3.56 6.45 -9.65
CA GLU A 272 3.88 5.13 -10.19
C GLU A 272 4.98 5.24 -11.25
N LEU A 273 6.04 4.47 -11.06
CA LEU A 273 7.18 4.48 -11.95
C LEU A 273 6.89 3.74 -13.26
N LYS A 274 6.24 2.57 -13.17
CA LYS A 274 5.95 1.74 -14.34
C LYS A 274 4.79 2.31 -15.15
N GLU A 275 5.07 2.73 -16.37
CA GLU A 275 4.08 3.41 -17.23
C GLU A 275 2.83 2.58 -17.50
N SER A 276 2.96 1.26 -17.69
CA SER A 276 1.81 0.37 -17.93
C SER A 276 0.86 0.32 -16.74
N TYR A 277 1.37 0.34 -15.50
CA TYR A 277 0.57 0.39 -14.28
C TYR A 277 -0.05 1.77 -14.09
N TRP A 278 0.72 2.84 -14.31
CA TRP A 278 0.21 4.20 -14.29
C TRP A 278 -0.97 4.40 -15.27
N ARG A 279 -0.86 3.88 -16.50
CA ARG A 279 -1.95 3.95 -17.49
C ARG A 279 -3.22 3.21 -17.02
N GLN A 280 -3.06 2.07 -16.33
CA GLN A 280 -4.19 1.36 -15.73
C GLN A 280 -4.79 2.15 -14.58
N ALA A 281 -3.95 2.72 -13.70
CA ALA A 281 -4.40 3.57 -12.59
C ALA A 281 -5.22 4.74 -13.11
N VAL A 282 -4.74 5.45 -14.12
CA VAL A 282 -5.48 6.58 -14.73
C VAL A 282 -6.88 6.16 -15.21
N LYS A 283 -7.02 4.98 -15.85
CA LYS A 283 -8.34 4.47 -16.26
C LYS A 283 -9.26 4.21 -15.06
N HIS A 284 -8.73 3.59 -14.00
CA HIS A 284 -9.52 3.29 -12.80
C HIS A 284 -9.95 4.58 -12.08
N LEU A 285 -9.03 5.54 -11.93
CA LEU A 285 -9.31 6.83 -11.29
C LEU A 285 -10.33 7.64 -12.08
N SER A 286 -10.19 7.72 -13.39
CA SER A 286 -11.17 8.41 -14.25
C SER A 286 -12.55 7.75 -14.19
N SER A 287 -12.59 6.41 -14.15
CA SER A 287 -13.86 5.67 -14.06
C SER A 287 -14.60 5.95 -12.76
N ILE A 288 -13.91 5.90 -11.61
CA ILE A 288 -14.56 6.14 -10.30
C ILE A 288 -14.95 7.63 -10.16
N GLU A 289 -14.16 8.55 -10.67
CA GLU A 289 -14.48 9.99 -10.63
C GLU A 289 -15.74 10.31 -11.45
N ALA A 290 -15.89 9.69 -12.63
CA ALA A 290 -17.11 9.81 -13.44
C ALA A 290 -18.35 9.24 -12.70
N GLN A 291 -18.21 8.10 -12.00
CA GLN A 291 -19.28 7.50 -11.22
C GLN A 291 -19.70 8.41 -10.05
N THR A 292 -18.75 8.94 -9.28
CA THR A 292 -19.06 9.80 -8.13
C THR A 292 -19.71 11.11 -8.54
N SER A 293 -19.31 11.71 -9.66
CA SER A 293 -19.93 12.94 -10.19
C SER A 293 -21.39 12.73 -10.63
N MET A 294 -21.70 11.57 -11.25
CA MET A 294 -23.07 11.23 -11.64
C MET A 294 -24.01 11.06 -10.44
N PHE A 295 -23.53 10.50 -9.33
CA PHE A 295 -24.35 10.35 -8.13
C PHE A 295 -24.57 11.69 -7.39
N SER A 296 -23.61 12.61 -7.41
CA SER A 296 -23.75 13.95 -6.84
C SER A 296 -24.80 14.79 -7.57
N SER A 297 -24.84 14.70 -8.91
CA SER A 297 -25.84 15.44 -9.74
C SER A 297 -27.24 14.83 -9.68
N ALA A 298 -27.42 13.60 -9.20
CA ALA A 298 -28.74 12.98 -9.03
C ALA A 298 -29.36 13.23 -7.63
N ALA A 299 -28.59 13.83 -6.71
CA ALA A 299 -29.00 14.13 -5.34
C ALA A 299 -29.39 15.63 -5.14
N GLU A 300 -29.20 16.49 -6.17
CA GLU A 300 -29.69 17.84 -6.28
C GLU A 300 -31.03 17.87 -7.08
#